data_8ea586606cb66817c3b5a84a68784ac9
#
_entry.id   8ea586606cb66817c3b5a84a68784ac9
#
_cell.length_a   1.000
_cell.length_b   1.000
_cell.length_c   1.000
_cell.angle_alpha   90.00
_cell.angle_beta   90.00
_cell.angle_gamma   90.00
#
_symmetry.space_group_name_H-M   'P 1'
#
loop_
_entity.id
_entity.type
_entity.pdbx_description
1 polymer ?
#
loop_
_entity_poly.entity_id
_entity_poly.type
_entity_poly.pdbx_seq_one_letter_code
_entity_poly.pdbx_strand_id
1 'polypeptide(L)'
;REATVEDIPFIAAMYSRATSRSLLASVRNEALWRYDIAGRSEKSDFRIELRVIVTPEGEPVGVLAHSRKLWGNGLAARLYEVAERTSFLAVTPSIMRYLDATGEEFRERDGGEFALIPFALGEWHPVYETIPDRLPGVRKPYAWYIRVPDLPLFVRHIAAALEGRLARSPQAGYTGELKLNFYRSGLLLHFQGGGISVESWKPDRVEEGDAAFPDLTFLQLLFGFRSLEELQHAFPDCSASTDSARALLPILFPKEPSNVWAGG
;
A
#
# COMPACT_ATOMS: atom_id res chain seq x y z
N ARG A 1 -17.51 19.68 1.69
CA ARG A 1 -18.87 19.23 1.35
C ARG A 1 -18.93 17.72 1.21
N GLU A 2 -20.10 17.13 1.30
CA GLU A 2 -20.31 15.74 0.98
C GLU A 2 -19.93 15.43 -0.48
N ALA A 3 -19.41 14.23 -0.69
CA ALA A 3 -19.16 13.73 -2.04
C ALA A 3 -20.46 13.20 -2.65
N THR A 4 -20.63 13.42 -3.92
CA THR A 4 -21.72 12.90 -4.73
C THR A 4 -21.19 11.95 -5.81
N VAL A 5 -22.10 11.29 -6.54
CA VAL A 5 -21.67 10.37 -7.62
C VAL A 5 -20.99 11.11 -8.78
N GLU A 6 -21.25 12.38 -8.96
CA GLU A 6 -20.61 13.24 -9.93
C GLU A 6 -19.15 13.52 -9.60
N ASP A 7 -18.77 13.40 -8.32
CA ASP A 7 -17.39 13.60 -7.87
C ASP A 7 -16.50 12.37 -8.09
N ILE A 8 -17.05 11.23 -8.51
CA ILE A 8 -16.29 9.96 -8.65
C ILE A 8 -15.03 10.11 -9.50
N PRO A 9 -15.03 10.79 -10.65
CA PRO A 9 -13.80 10.95 -11.43
C PRO A 9 -12.70 11.69 -10.66
N PHE A 10 -13.05 12.73 -9.90
CA PHE A 10 -12.11 13.47 -9.07
C PHE A 10 -11.59 12.60 -7.89
N ILE A 11 -12.49 11.91 -7.21
CA ILE A 11 -12.14 11.00 -6.10
C ILE A 11 -11.20 9.89 -6.57
N ALA A 12 -11.50 9.28 -7.73
CA ALA A 12 -10.66 8.24 -8.32
C ALA A 12 -9.25 8.75 -8.68
N ALA A 13 -9.16 9.97 -9.22
CA ALA A 13 -7.87 10.60 -9.50
C ALA A 13 -7.07 10.86 -8.21
N MET A 14 -7.71 11.36 -7.16
CA MET A 14 -7.08 11.57 -5.86
C MET A 14 -6.64 10.23 -5.23
N TYR A 15 -7.47 9.20 -5.32
CA TYR A 15 -7.13 7.86 -4.84
C TYR A 15 -5.94 7.26 -5.60
N SER A 16 -5.92 7.39 -6.92
CA SER A 16 -4.77 6.94 -7.74
C SER A 16 -3.48 7.65 -7.30
N ARG A 17 -3.55 8.95 -7.04
CA ARG A 17 -2.42 9.73 -6.51
C ARG A 17 -1.99 9.24 -5.11
N ALA A 18 -2.94 9.00 -4.20
CA ALA A 18 -2.64 8.49 -2.87
C ALA A 18 -1.96 7.12 -2.92
N THR A 19 -2.44 6.23 -3.78
CA THR A 19 -1.95 4.85 -3.88
C THR A 19 -0.64 4.71 -4.65
N SER A 20 -0.26 5.71 -5.45
CA SER A 20 1.03 5.69 -6.17
C SER A 20 2.26 5.67 -5.25
N ARG A 21 2.09 5.95 -3.96
CA ARG A 21 3.12 5.88 -2.92
C ARG A 21 3.23 4.49 -2.27
N SER A 22 2.42 3.53 -2.71
CA SER A 22 2.35 2.20 -2.11
C SER A 22 2.71 1.12 -3.11
N LEU A 23 3.46 0.12 -2.67
CA LEU A 23 3.77 -1.06 -3.49
C LEU A 23 2.50 -1.81 -3.88
N LEU A 24 1.61 -2.01 -2.91
CA LEU A 24 0.29 -2.60 -3.10
C LEU A 24 -0.79 -1.66 -2.61
N ALA A 25 -1.86 -1.56 -3.37
CA ALA A 25 -3.05 -0.82 -3.02
C ALA A 25 -4.30 -1.56 -3.51
N SER A 26 -5.45 -1.27 -2.91
CA SER A 26 -6.73 -1.80 -3.40
C SER A 26 -7.07 -1.19 -4.74
N VAL A 27 -7.46 -2.01 -5.71
CA VAL A 27 -8.03 -1.53 -6.98
C VAL A 27 -9.48 -1.13 -6.74
N ARG A 28 -9.80 0.12 -7.07
CA ARG A 28 -11.16 0.66 -6.90
C ARG A 28 -11.67 1.23 -8.22
N ASN A 29 -12.69 0.60 -8.76
CA ASN A 29 -13.37 1.06 -9.96
C ASN A 29 -14.56 1.99 -9.62
N GLU A 30 -15.18 2.56 -10.64
CA GLU A 30 -16.34 3.46 -10.49
C GLU A 30 -17.48 2.80 -9.72
N ALA A 31 -17.77 1.52 -9.95
CA ALA A 31 -18.85 0.81 -9.28
C ALA A 31 -18.64 0.72 -7.76
N LEU A 32 -17.40 0.52 -7.30
CA LEU A 32 -17.06 0.52 -5.87
C LEU A 32 -17.21 1.92 -5.25
N TRP A 33 -16.79 2.97 -5.96
CA TRP A 33 -17.01 4.35 -5.48
C TRP A 33 -18.49 4.69 -5.40
N ARG A 34 -19.26 4.34 -6.42
CA ARG A 34 -20.72 4.53 -6.43
C ARG A 34 -21.39 3.77 -5.29
N TYR A 35 -20.95 2.54 -5.03
CA TYR A 35 -21.45 1.76 -3.89
C TYR A 35 -21.12 2.41 -2.54
N ASP A 36 -19.91 2.91 -2.34
CA ASP A 36 -19.53 3.57 -1.09
C ASP A 36 -20.26 4.90 -0.86
N ILE A 37 -20.53 5.66 -1.92
CA ILE A 37 -21.24 6.95 -1.83
C ILE A 37 -22.75 6.75 -1.61
N ALA A 38 -23.40 5.91 -2.42
CA ALA A 38 -24.86 5.85 -2.52
C ALA A 38 -25.46 4.46 -2.28
N GLY A 39 -24.68 3.39 -2.33
CA GLY A 39 -25.18 2.00 -2.31
C GLY A 39 -25.04 1.28 -0.98
N ARG A 40 -24.11 1.71 -0.15
CA ARG A 40 -23.84 1.02 1.13
C ARG A 40 -24.94 1.35 2.15
N SER A 41 -25.48 0.30 2.79
CA SER A 41 -26.50 0.46 3.83
C SER A 41 -26.07 1.43 4.93
N GLU A 42 -27.01 2.24 5.40
CA GLU A 42 -26.80 3.14 6.53
C GLU A 42 -26.46 2.42 7.84
N LYS A 43 -26.91 1.17 7.96
CA LYS A 43 -26.63 0.31 9.12
C LYS A 43 -25.29 -0.39 9.07
N SER A 44 -24.53 -0.23 7.97
CA SER A 44 -23.22 -0.87 7.83
C SER A 44 -22.17 -0.17 8.69
N ASP A 45 -21.52 -0.92 9.56
CA ASP A 45 -20.38 -0.46 10.34
C ASP A 45 -19.18 -0.03 9.51
N PHE A 46 -19.10 -0.53 8.28
CA PHE A 46 -18.03 -0.21 7.32
C PHE A 46 -18.38 0.95 6.38
N ARG A 47 -19.53 1.60 6.58
CA ARG A 47 -19.86 2.80 5.82
C ARG A 47 -18.89 3.90 6.19
N ILE A 48 -18.36 4.54 5.15
CA ILE A 48 -17.46 5.69 5.27
C ILE A 48 -18.19 6.95 4.82
N GLU A 49 -17.77 8.08 5.33
CA GLU A 49 -18.15 9.38 4.82
C GLU A 49 -17.06 9.92 3.91
N LEU A 50 -17.41 10.10 2.65
CA LEU A 50 -16.57 10.71 1.63
C LEU A 50 -16.87 12.21 1.55
N ARG A 51 -15.82 13.01 1.63
CA ARG A 51 -15.90 14.48 1.55
C ARG A 51 -14.99 14.98 0.43
N VAL A 52 -15.48 15.95 -0.33
CA VAL A 52 -14.66 16.72 -1.24
C VAL A 52 -14.23 18.00 -0.53
N ILE A 53 -12.92 18.21 -0.49
CA ILE A 53 -12.32 19.43 0.06
C ILE A 53 -12.38 20.49 -1.04
N VAL A 54 -12.97 21.63 -0.73
CA VAL A 54 -13.14 22.73 -1.68
C VAL A 54 -12.52 24.02 -1.15
N THR A 55 -12.11 24.91 -2.05
CA THR A 55 -11.74 26.28 -1.70
C THR A 55 -12.98 27.09 -1.31
N PRO A 56 -12.83 28.31 -0.76
CA PRO A 56 -13.96 29.20 -0.53
C PRO A 56 -14.79 29.52 -1.80
N GLU A 57 -14.14 29.46 -2.96
CA GLU A 57 -14.75 29.69 -4.28
C GLU A 57 -15.49 28.44 -4.82
N GLY A 58 -15.37 27.29 -4.12
CA GLY A 58 -16.04 26.04 -4.46
C GLY A 58 -15.20 25.08 -5.31
N GLU A 59 -13.95 25.41 -5.65
CA GLU A 59 -13.08 24.57 -6.46
C GLU A 59 -12.61 23.32 -5.68
N PRO A 60 -12.70 22.10 -6.23
CA PRO A 60 -12.26 20.88 -5.58
C PRO A 60 -10.73 20.81 -5.53
N VAL A 61 -10.18 20.70 -4.33
CA VAL A 61 -8.72 20.67 -4.06
C VAL A 61 -8.26 19.44 -3.31
N GLY A 62 -9.17 18.53 -2.96
CA GLY A 62 -8.79 17.28 -2.29
C GLY A 62 -9.98 16.45 -1.88
N VAL A 63 -9.68 15.31 -1.27
CA VAL A 63 -10.68 14.37 -0.74
C VAL A 63 -10.30 13.93 0.67
N LEU A 64 -11.32 13.64 1.46
CA LEU A 64 -11.21 13.05 2.79
C LEU A 64 -12.23 11.93 2.90
N ALA A 65 -11.84 10.80 3.47
CA ALA A 65 -12.77 9.77 3.92
C ALA A 65 -12.53 9.45 5.39
N HIS A 66 -13.59 9.34 6.15
CA HIS A 66 -13.51 8.93 7.55
C HIS A 66 -14.64 7.94 7.90
N SER A 67 -14.50 7.28 9.04
CA SER A 67 -15.56 6.40 9.56
C SER A 67 -16.80 7.23 9.93
N ARG A 68 -17.99 6.59 9.86
CA ARG A 68 -19.27 7.22 10.18
C ARG A 68 -19.61 7.15 11.67
N LYS A 69 -18.76 6.51 12.45
CA LYS A 69 -18.87 6.38 13.90
C LYS A 69 -17.50 6.37 14.55
N LEU A 70 -17.45 6.58 15.82
CA LEU A 70 -16.22 6.38 16.58
C LEU A 70 -15.88 4.88 16.65
N TRP A 71 -14.60 4.58 16.52
CA TRP A 71 -14.03 3.26 16.78
C TRP A 71 -13.20 3.33 18.06
N GLY A 72 -13.74 2.75 19.14
CA GLY A 72 -13.23 3.02 20.47
C GLY A 72 -13.45 4.51 20.78
N ASN A 73 -12.36 5.22 21.06
CA ASN A 73 -12.37 6.67 21.33
C ASN A 73 -11.82 7.51 20.16
N GLY A 74 -11.88 7.00 18.94
CA GLY A 74 -11.28 7.69 17.77
C GLY A 74 -12.15 7.81 16.54
N LEU A 75 -12.01 8.92 15.82
CA LEU A 75 -12.56 9.13 14.48
C LEU A 75 -11.45 8.92 13.43
N ALA A 76 -11.47 7.79 12.74
CA ALA A 76 -10.41 7.40 11.82
C ALA A 76 -10.56 8.06 10.44
N ALA A 77 -9.54 8.82 10.03
CA ALA A 77 -9.34 9.24 8.65
C ALA A 77 -8.72 8.07 7.86
N ARG A 78 -9.39 7.64 6.77
CA ARG A 78 -9.01 6.47 5.96
C ARG A 78 -8.51 6.82 4.57
N LEU A 79 -8.84 8.00 4.09
CA LEU A 79 -8.31 8.62 2.88
C LEU A 79 -8.17 10.11 3.16
N TYR A 80 -7.04 10.67 2.79
CA TYR A 80 -6.82 12.11 2.74
C TYR A 80 -5.81 12.37 1.62
N GLU A 81 -6.22 13.11 0.62
CA GLU A 81 -5.34 13.47 -0.49
C GLU A 81 -5.71 14.86 -0.98
N VAL A 82 -4.71 15.59 -1.45
CA VAL A 82 -4.89 16.92 -2.05
C VAL A 82 -4.43 16.92 -3.50
N ALA A 83 -5.04 17.77 -4.30
CA ALA A 83 -4.71 17.92 -5.70
C ALA A 83 -3.26 18.40 -5.89
N GLU A 84 -2.71 18.17 -7.05
CA GLU A 84 -1.42 18.72 -7.44
C GLU A 84 -1.45 20.26 -7.28
N ARG A 85 -0.38 20.84 -6.77
CA ARG A 85 -0.25 22.26 -6.43
C ARG A 85 -1.07 22.72 -5.21
N THR A 86 -1.71 21.83 -4.50
CA THR A 86 -2.34 22.12 -3.21
C THR A 86 -1.43 21.64 -2.08
N SER A 87 -1.18 22.52 -1.12
CA SER A 87 -0.30 22.22 0.01
C SER A 87 -1.03 21.46 1.11
N PHE A 88 -0.52 20.29 1.51
CA PHE A 88 -0.98 19.61 2.73
C PHE A 88 -0.88 20.51 3.96
N LEU A 89 0.21 21.29 4.08
CA LEU A 89 0.39 22.21 5.20
C LEU A 89 -0.72 23.27 5.30
N ALA A 90 -1.20 23.76 4.16
CA ALA A 90 -2.27 24.76 4.13
C ALA A 90 -3.65 24.16 4.44
N VAL A 91 -3.91 22.92 4.00
CA VAL A 91 -5.24 22.29 4.10
C VAL A 91 -5.43 21.53 5.42
N THR A 92 -4.38 20.86 5.91
CA THR A 92 -4.46 19.98 7.10
C THR A 92 -5.07 20.65 8.34
N PRO A 93 -4.81 21.93 8.68
CA PRO A 93 -5.45 22.57 9.83
C PRO A 93 -6.98 22.61 9.73
N SER A 94 -7.53 22.76 8.53
CA SER A 94 -8.98 22.74 8.29
C SER A 94 -9.56 21.33 8.40
N ILE A 95 -8.81 20.33 7.93
CA ILE A 95 -9.17 18.92 8.07
C ILE A 95 -9.19 18.50 9.54
N MET A 96 -8.19 18.92 10.31
CA MET A 96 -8.13 18.63 11.75
C MET A 96 -9.35 19.22 12.49
N ARG A 97 -9.68 20.48 12.23
CA ARG A 97 -10.87 21.12 12.83
C ARG A 97 -12.17 20.42 12.43
N TYR A 98 -12.28 20.02 11.17
CA TYR A 98 -13.45 19.28 10.69
C TYR A 98 -13.58 17.93 11.39
N LEU A 99 -12.51 17.13 11.47
CA LEU A 99 -12.52 15.83 12.13
C LEU A 99 -12.76 15.94 13.63
N ASP A 100 -12.23 16.96 14.28
CA ASP A 100 -12.45 17.26 15.69
C ASP A 100 -13.93 17.56 15.96
N ALA A 101 -14.50 18.50 15.22
CA ALA A 101 -15.93 18.84 15.33
C ALA A 101 -16.85 17.64 15.03
N THR A 102 -16.53 16.84 14.01
CA THR A 102 -17.28 15.62 13.65
C THR A 102 -17.16 14.55 14.73
N GLY A 103 -15.97 14.39 15.32
CA GLY A 103 -15.75 13.45 16.43
C GLY A 103 -16.57 13.80 17.66
N GLU A 104 -16.63 15.09 18.01
CA GLU A 104 -17.48 15.58 19.10
C GLU A 104 -18.98 15.39 18.79
N GLU A 105 -19.43 15.66 17.58
CA GLU A 105 -20.81 15.39 17.14
C GLU A 105 -21.16 13.91 17.29
N PHE A 106 -20.26 13.01 16.89
CA PHE A 106 -20.49 11.57 17.00
C PHE A 106 -20.48 11.11 18.47
N ARG A 107 -19.62 11.69 19.31
CA ARG A 107 -19.62 11.45 20.76
C ARG A 107 -20.98 11.83 21.37
N GLU A 108 -21.53 12.97 20.99
CA GLU A 108 -22.83 13.43 21.48
C GLU A 108 -24.00 12.56 20.98
N ARG A 109 -23.94 12.16 19.70
CA ARG A 109 -24.99 11.34 19.06
C ARG A 109 -25.04 9.91 19.60
N ASP A 110 -23.87 9.25 19.68
CA ASP A 110 -23.78 7.82 19.92
C ASP A 110 -23.39 7.48 21.38
N GLY A 111 -22.99 8.46 22.15
CA GLY A 111 -22.38 8.29 23.46
C GLY A 111 -20.92 7.81 23.38
N GLY A 112 -20.24 7.78 24.51
CA GLY A 112 -18.86 7.30 24.58
C GLY A 112 -17.84 8.42 24.79
N GLU A 113 -16.59 8.15 24.41
CA GLU A 113 -15.47 9.07 24.55
C GLU A 113 -14.89 9.40 23.16
N PHE A 114 -14.50 10.65 22.94
CA PHE A 114 -13.71 11.04 21.77
C PHE A 114 -12.41 11.69 22.25
N ALA A 115 -11.27 11.15 21.85
CA ALA A 115 -9.95 11.60 22.27
C ALA A 115 -8.89 11.56 21.17
N LEU A 116 -9.15 10.87 20.05
CA LEU A 116 -8.15 10.60 19.03
C LEU A 116 -8.69 10.82 17.61
N ILE A 117 -7.82 11.27 16.72
CA ILE A 117 -8.03 11.28 15.28
C ILE A 117 -6.96 10.37 14.64
N PRO A 118 -7.21 9.06 14.51
CA PRO A 118 -6.29 8.16 13.87
C PRO A 118 -6.20 8.43 12.36
N PHE A 119 -4.98 8.58 11.85
CA PHE A 119 -4.71 8.62 10.42
C PHE A 119 -4.33 7.23 9.92
N ALA A 120 -5.25 6.51 9.27
CA ALA A 120 -5.04 5.20 8.67
C ALA A 120 -4.73 5.36 7.16
N LEU A 121 -3.66 6.08 6.84
CA LEU A 121 -3.34 6.56 5.49
C LEU A 121 -2.13 5.86 4.86
N GLY A 122 -1.59 4.83 5.53
CA GLY A 122 -0.34 4.18 5.15
C GLY A 122 0.88 4.85 5.77
N GLU A 123 2.04 4.19 5.65
CA GLU A 123 3.26 4.58 6.36
C GLU A 123 3.86 5.90 5.83
N TRP A 124 3.82 6.11 4.52
CA TRP A 124 4.48 7.24 3.84
C TRP A 124 3.49 8.32 3.39
N HIS A 125 2.61 8.74 4.27
CA HIS A 125 1.66 9.78 3.91
C HIS A 125 2.21 11.18 4.25
N PRO A 126 2.14 12.16 3.31
CA PRO A 126 2.73 13.50 3.51
C PRO A 126 2.18 14.28 4.71
N VAL A 127 0.98 13.96 5.18
CA VAL A 127 0.40 14.62 6.37
C VAL A 127 1.26 14.45 7.61
N TYR A 128 1.98 13.34 7.74
CA TYR A 128 2.82 13.09 8.92
C TYR A 128 3.99 14.07 9.02
N GLU A 129 4.46 14.57 7.89
CA GLU A 129 5.50 15.61 7.83
C GLU A 129 4.92 17.01 8.13
N THR A 130 3.60 17.20 7.96
CA THR A 130 2.95 18.50 8.18
C THR A 130 2.53 18.74 9.62
N ILE A 131 2.37 17.67 10.42
CA ILE A 131 1.92 17.74 11.83
C ILE A 131 2.74 16.84 12.77
N PRO A 132 4.08 16.79 12.66
CA PRO A 132 4.90 15.83 13.43
C PRO A 132 4.69 15.96 14.94
N ASP A 133 4.56 17.17 15.44
CA ASP A 133 4.38 17.46 16.88
C ASP A 133 2.99 17.07 17.43
N ARG A 134 2.05 16.70 16.55
CA ARG A 134 0.70 16.30 16.91
C ARG A 134 0.46 14.80 16.79
N LEU A 135 1.50 14.03 16.50
CA LEU A 135 1.46 12.57 16.36
C LEU A 135 2.05 11.92 17.62
N PRO A 136 1.22 11.63 18.64
CA PRO A 136 1.72 11.10 19.93
C PRO A 136 2.24 9.66 19.80
N GLY A 137 1.92 8.95 18.74
CA GLY A 137 2.40 7.59 18.51
C GLY A 137 2.02 7.00 17.17
N VAL A 138 2.77 5.98 16.78
CA VAL A 138 2.52 5.19 15.58
C VAL A 138 2.07 3.79 16.01
N ARG A 139 0.92 3.36 15.53
CA ARG A 139 0.47 1.97 15.69
C ARG A 139 0.86 1.20 14.44
N LYS A 140 1.62 0.12 14.63
CA LYS A 140 1.88 -0.81 13.52
C LYS A 140 0.55 -1.43 13.07
N PRO A 141 0.34 -1.59 11.76
CA PRO A 141 -0.84 -2.31 11.26
C PRO A 141 -0.84 -3.73 11.79
N TYR A 142 -2.03 -4.31 11.96
CA TYR A 142 -2.17 -5.73 12.19
C TYR A 142 -1.61 -6.52 11.00
N ALA A 143 -1.25 -7.76 11.19
CA ALA A 143 -0.63 -8.57 10.14
C ALA A 143 -1.56 -8.78 8.93
N TRP A 144 -0.96 -8.83 7.73
CA TRP A 144 -1.62 -9.34 6.55
C TRP A 144 -1.36 -10.83 6.42
N TYR A 145 -2.36 -11.56 5.99
CA TYR A 145 -2.21 -12.93 5.56
C TYR A 145 -2.20 -12.98 4.04
N ILE A 146 -1.04 -13.30 3.45
CA ILE A 146 -0.86 -13.38 2.01
C ILE A 146 -0.50 -14.81 1.64
N ARG A 147 -1.20 -15.34 0.62
CA ARG A 147 -0.83 -16.56 -0.07
C ARG A 147 -0.81 -16.35 -1.57
N VAL A 148 0.15 -16.96 -2.23
CA VAL A 148 0.27 -17.01 -3.68
C VAL A 148 0.20 -18.49 -4.08
N PRO A 149 -0.98 -18.98 -4.55
CA PRO A 149 -1.15 -20.39 -4.87
C PRO A 149 -0.27 -20.89 -6.01
N ASP A 150 -0.02 -20.03 -7.01
CA ASP A 150 0.88 -20.29 -8.14
C ASP A 150 1.88 -19.13 -8.25
N LEU A 151 3.04 -19.32 -7.63
CA LEU A 151 4.07 -18.28 -7.59
C LEU A 151 4.68 -17.98 -8.96
N PRO A 152 5.00 -18.97 -9.83
CA PRO A 152 5.44 -18.70 -11.18
C PRO A 152 4.44 -17.88 -12.01
N LEU A 153 3.15 -18.21 -11.94
CA LEU A 153 2.10 -17.48 -12.63
C LEU A 153 1.98 -16.04 -12.10
N PHE A 154 2.06 -15.87 -10.78
CA PHE A 154 2.00 -14.54 -10.18
C PHE A 154 3.19 -13.67 -10.61
N VAL A 155 4.42 -14.21 -10.58
CA VAL A 155 5.61 -13.45 -10.97
C VAL A 155 5.57 -13.11 -12.48
N ARG A 156 5.07 -14.02 -13.32
CA ARG A 156 4.78 -13.71 -14.74
C ARG A 156 3.76 -12.56 -14.88
N HIS A 157 2.73 -12.56 -14.06
CA HIS A 157 1.70 -11.51 -14.09
C HIS A 157 2.27 -10.11 -13.77
N ILE A 158 3.22 -10.04 -12.86
CA ILE A 158 3.87 -8.77 -12.48
C ILE A 158 5.17 -8.49 -13.25
N ALA A 159 5.53 -9.30 -14.26
CA ALA A 159 6.79 -9.17 -15.00
C ALA A 159 7.02 -7.77 -15.54
N ALA A 160 6.02 -7.13 -16.14
CA ALA A 160 6.14 -5.75 -16.64
C ALA A 160 6.52 -4.73 -15.55
N ALA A 161 6.06 -4.92 -14.31
CA ALA A 161 6.46 -4.07 -13.19
C ALA A 161 7.92 -4.30 -12.79
N LEU A 162 8.36 -5.56 -12.79
CA LEU A 162 9.76 -5.94 -12.51
C LEU A 162 10.71 -5.41 -13.60
N GLU A 163 10.34 -5.56 -14.87
CA GLU A 163 11.06 -5.00 -16.02
C GLU A 163 11.18 -3.48 -15.92
N GLY A 164 10.10 -2.81 -15.54
CA GLY A 164 10.09 -1.36 -15.32
C GLY A 164 11.03 -0.92 -14.19
N ARG A 165 11.17 -1.71 -13.12
CA ARG A 165 12.14 -1.46 -12.04
C ARG A 165 13.57 -1.68 -12.55
N LEU A 166 13.81 -2.79 -13.23
CA LEU A 166 15.10 -3.12 -13.79
C LEU A 166 15.59 -2.04 -14.78
N ALA A 167 14.71 -1.58 -15.68
CA ALA A 167 15.02 -0.54 -16.67
C ALA A 167 15.44 0.82 -16.05
N ARG A 168 14.97 1.12 -14.82
CA ARG A 168 15.33 2.34 -14.08
C ARG A 168 16.50 2.15 -13.12
N SER A 169 17.15 1.00 -13.15
CA SER A 169 18.24 0.64 -12.25
C SER A 169 19.61 0.66 -12.97
N PRO A 170 20.71 0.59 -12.22
CA PRO A 170 22.04 0.37 -12.81
C PRO A 170 22.17 -0.95 -13.60
N GLN A 171 21.23 -1.88 -13.45
CA GLN A 171 21.19 -3.17 -14.13
C GLN A 171 20.28 -3.18 -15.37
N ALA A 172 19.93 -1.99 -15.91
CA ALA A 172 19.12 -1.88 -17.13
C ALA A 172 19.74 -2.68 -18.28
N GLY A 173 18.91 -3.45 -18.99
CA GLY A 173 19.38 -4.28 -20.10
C GLY A 173 20.07 -5.59 -19.69
N TYR A 174 20.06 -5.96 -18.41
CA TYR A 174 20.66 -7.21 -17.92
C TYR A 174 20.19 -8.42 -18.74
N THR A 175 21.12 -9.32 -19.04
CA THR A 175 20.89 -10.62 -19.69
C THR A 175 21.54 -11.70 -18.84
N GLY A 176 20.80 -12.76 -18.51
CA GLY A 176 21.27 -13.84 -17.66
C GLY A 176 20.13 -14.61 -17.01
N GLU A 177 20.44 -15.33 -15.98
CA GLU A 177 19.47 -16.13 -15.21
C GLU A 177 19.54 -15.78 -13.72
N LEU A 178 18.45 -16.04 -13.01
CA LEU A 178 18.37 -15.96 -11.55
C LEU A 178 17.52 -17.13 -11.04
N LYS A 179 18.15 -18.05 -10.30
CA LYS A 179 17.52 -19.24 -9.71
C LYS A 179 17.22 -19.01 -8.25
N LEU A 180 15.93 -18.98 -7.90
CA LEU A 180 15.45 -18.84 -6.52
C LEU A 180 15.03 -20.20 -5.99
N ASN A 181 15.66 -20.66 -4.93
CA ASN A 181 15.43 -21.94 -4.29
C ASN A 181 14.48 -21.76 -3.08
N PHE A 182 13.38 -22.52 -3.06
CA PHE A 182 12.42 -22.60 -1.95
C PHE A 182 12.45 -23.97 -1.27
N TYR A 183 13.56 -24.68 -1.37
CA TYR A 183 13.83 -26.02 -0.85
C TYR A 183 13.03 -27.15 -1.48
N ARG A 184 11.76 -26.98 -1.74
CA ARG A 184 10.87 -27.97 -2.36
C ARG A 184 10.43 -27.60 -3.78
N SER A 185 10.64 -26.38 -4.14
CA SER A 185 10.31 -25.77 -5.44
C SER A 185 11.23 -24.60 -5.67
N GLY A 186 11.15 -23.98 -6.82
CA GLY A 186 11.94 -22.80 -7.14
C GLY A 186 11.35 -22.01 -8.30
N LEU A 187 11.95 -20.86 -8.53
CA LEU A 187 11.70 -20.02 -9.69
C LEU A 187 13.00 -19.85 -10.47
N LEU A 188 12.89 -19.94 -11.77
CA LEU A 188 13.94 -19.54 -12.70
C LEU A 188 13.44 -18.31 -13.46
N LEU A 189 14.15 -17.20 -13.29
CA LEU A 189 13.93 -15.97 -14.02
C LEU A 189 15.00 -15.88 -15.12
N HIS A 190 14.59 -15.79 -16.38
CA HIS A 190 15.46 -15.53 -17.51
C HIS A 190 15.34 -14.06 -17.88
N PHE A 191 16.47 -13.42 -18.08
CA PHE A 191 16.59 -12.03 -18.49
C PHE A 191 17.19 -11.96 -19.89
N GLN A 192 16.56 -11.22 -20.78
CA GLN A 192 17.07 -10.96 -22.13
C GLN A 192 16.89 -9.48 -22.48
N GLY A 193 17.98 -8.74 -22.44
CA GLY A 193 17.94 -7.30 -22.73
C GLY A 193 17.02 -6.51 -21.78
N GLY A 194 16.85 -6.99 -20.53
CA GLY A 194 15.95 -6.40 -19.55
C GLY A 194 14.52 -6.96 -19.54
N GLY A 195 14.13 -7.75 -20.54
CA GLY A 195 12.87 -8.51 -20.52
C GLY A 195 12.97 -9.72 -19.58
N ILE A 196 11.86 -10.10 -18.93
CA ILE A 196 11.82 -11.16 -17.91
C ILE A 196 10.83 -12.24 -18.30
N SER A 197 11.30 -13.48 -18.41
CA SER A 197 10.45 -14.66 -18.43
C SER A 197 10.67 -15.51 -17.19
N VAL A 198 9.63 -16.24 -16.78
CA VAL A 198 9.61 -16.95 -15.48
C VAL A 198 9.13 -18.36 -15.69
N GLU A 199 9.90 -19.31 -15.17
CA GLU A 199 9.60 -20.73 -15.20
C GLU A 199 9.62 -21.33 -13.80
N SER A 200 8.87 -22.42 -13.62
CA SER A 200 9.00 -23.26 -12.46
C SER A 200 10.33 -23.99 -12.53
N TRP A 201 11.04 -24.03 -11.42
CA TRP A 201 12.27 -24.80 -11.29
C TRP A 201 12.20 -25.65 -10.03
N LYS A 202 12.87 -26.77 -10.04
CA LYS A 202 12.98 -27.66 -8.87
C LYS A 202 14.47 -27.90 -8.59
N PRO A 203 14.97 -27.46 -7.43
CA PRO A 203 16.34 -27.77 -7.03
C PRO A 203 16.52 -29.25 -6.74
N ASP A 204 17.64 -29.80 -7.14
CA ASP A 204 18.05 -31.17 -6.78
C ASP A 204 18.78 -31.20 -5.42
N ARG A 205 19.37 -30.09 -5.00
CA ARG A 205 20.09 -29.91 -3.76
C ARG A 205 19.69 -28.64 -3.05
N VAL A 206 19.85 -28.62 -1.73
CA VAL A 206 19.51 -27.46 -0.88
C VAL A 206 20.35 -26.24 -1.21
N GLU A 207 21.60 -26.41 -1.60
CA GLU A 207 22.57 -25.36 -1.91
C GLU A 207 22.48 -24.88 -3.36
N GLU A 208 21.61 -25.46 -4.17
CA GLU A 208 21.49 -25.12 -5.58
C GLU A 208 20.72 -23.81 -5.77
N GLY A 209 21.18 -22.99 -6.70
CA GLY A 209 20.55 -21.70 -7.06
C GLY A 209 21.36 -20.49 -6.60
N ASP A 210 20.87 -19.32 -6.96
CA ASP A 210 21.52 -18.04 -6.69
C ASP A 210 21.09 -17.43 -5.35
N ALA A 211 19.89 -17.76 -4.91
CA ALA A 211 19.35 -17.37 -3.61
C ALA A 211 18.39 -18.43 -3.07
N ALA A 212 18.32 -18.56 -1.75
CA ALA A 212 17.45 -19.50 -1.06
C ALA A 212 16.53 -18.78 -0.06
N PHE A 213 15.30 -19.23 0.01
CA PHE A 213 14.27 -18.69 0.90
C PHE A 213 13.42 -19.82 1.48
N PRO A 214 13.52 -20.12 2.78
CA PRO A 214 12.73 -21.18 3.40
C PRO A 214 11.24 -20.79 3.46
N ASP A 215 10.37 -21.77 3.27
CA ASP A 215 8.93 -21.67 3.39
C ASP A 215 8.33 -20.44 2.66
N LEU A 216 7.68 -19.54 3.39
CA LEU A 216 7.01 -18.35 2.84
C LEU A 216 7.84 -17.07 2.99
N THR A 217 9.12 -17.15 3.35
CA THR A 217 9.98 -15.97 3.57
C THR A 217 10.15 -15.13 2.30
N PHE A 218 10.19 -15.76 1.12
CA PHE A 218 10.23 -15.02 -0.15
C PHE A 218 9.03 -14.09 -0.34
N LEU A 219 7.84 -14.44 0.17
CA LEU A 219 6.68 -13.57 0.08
C LEU A 219 6.88 -12.25 0.85
N GLN A 220 7.67 -12.24 1.90
CA GLN A 220 7.99 -11.01 2.63
C GLN A 220 8.87 -10.07 1.80
N LEU A 221 9.76 -10.62 0.96
CA LEU A 221 10.53 -9.86 -0.02
C LEU A 221 9.64 -9.41 -1.19
N LEU A 222 8.92 -10.35 -1.81
CA LEU A 222 8.06 -10.13 -2.96
C LEU A 222 7.04 -9.00 -2.74
N PHE A 223 6.47 -8.92 -1.53
CA PHE A 223 5.49 -7.92 -1.15
C PHE A 223 6.08 -6.72 -0.38
N GLY A 224 7.40 -6.53 -0.44
CA GLY A 224 8.09 -5.35 0.08
C GLY A 224 8.04 -5.16 1.60
N PHE A 225 7.64 -6.20 2.36
CA PHE A 225 7.55 -6.12 3.82
C PHE A 225 8.93 -6.09 4.49
N ARG A 226 9.88 -6.87 3.96
CA ARG A 226 11.27 -6.89 4.42
C ARG A 226 12.22 -6.76 3.24
N SER A 227 13.35 -6.09 3.46
CA SER A 227 14.47 -6.10 2.53
C SER A 227 15.17 -7.47 2.55
N LEU A 228 15.99 -7.74 1.53
CA LEU A 228 16.83 -8.93 1.49
C LEU A 228 17.74 -9.03 2.73
N GLU A 229 18.35 -7.91 3.12
CA GLU A 229 19.24 -7.84 4.29
C GLU A 229 18.48 -8.14 5.60
N GLU A 230 17.29 -7.59 5.77
CA GLU A 230 16.43 -7.88 6.93
C GLU A 230 15.99 -9.34 6.98
N LEU A 231 15.77 -9.98 5.82
CA LEU A 231 15.45 -11.40 5.75
C LEU A 231 16.65 -12.26 6.14
N GLN A 232 17.83 -11.96 5.62
CA GLN A 232 19.06 -12.67 5.94
C GLN A 232 19.42 -12.55 7.44
N HIS A 233 19.15 -11.39 8.04
CA HIS A 233 19.35 -11.18 9.47
C HIS A 233 18.35 -11.97 10.32
N ALA A 234 17.08 -11.99 9.92
CA ALA A 234 16.00 -12.62 10.69
C ALA A 234 15.89 -14.14 10.50
N PHE A 235 16.35 -14.66 9.36
CA PHE A 235 16.25 -16.05 8.95
C PHE A 235 17.61 -16.52 8.41
N PRO A 236 18.41 -17.24 9.20
CA PRO A 236 19.75 -17.71 8.80
C PRO A 236 19.76 -18.53 7.50
N ASP A 237 18.65 -19.20 7.19
CA ASP A 237 18.52 -20.00 5.97
C ASP A 237 18.12 -19.18 4.73
N CYS A 238 17.88 -17.86 4.87
CA CYS A 238 17.75 -16.95 3.73
C CYS A 238 19.13 -16.55 3.24
N SER A 239 19.43 -16.80 1.97
CA SER A 239 20.73 -16.48 1.38
C SER A 239 20.62 -15.89 -0.01
N ALA A 240 21.59 -15.07 -0.39
CA ALA A 240 21.90 -14.66 -1.75
C ALA A 240 23.38 -14.92 -1.99
N SER A 241 23.68 -16.03 -2.66
CA SER A 241 25.03 -16.58 -2.78
C SER A 241 25.82 -15.97 -3.93
N THR A 242 25.13 -15.51 -4.98
CA THR A 242 25.77 -14.92 -6.16
C THR A 242 25.69 -13.39 -6.17
N ASP A 243 26.63 -12.75 -6.88
CA ASP A 243 26.61 -11.29 -7.08
C ASP A 243 25.37 -10.83 -7.83
N SER A 244 24.93 -11.65 -8.81
CA SER A 244 23.68 -11.39 -9.55
C SER A 244 22.47 -11.36 -8.62
N ALA A 245 22.33 -12.32 -7.71
CA ALA A 245 21.24 -12.34 -6.73
C ALA A 245 21.29 -11.12 -5.81
N ARG A 246 22.47 -10.78 -5.29
CA ARG A 246 22.65 -9.60 -4.41
C ARG A 246 22.32 -8.29 -5.10
N ALA A 247 22.60 -8.18 -6.40
CA ALA A 247 22.33 -6.99 -7.19
C ALA A 247 20.87 -6.91 -7.65
N LEU A 248 20.27 -8.01 -8.10
CA LEU A 248 18.95 -8.02 -8.74
C LEU A 248 17.80 -8.04 -7.74
N LEU A 249 17.89 -8.84 -6.66
CA LEU A 249 16.78 -9.00 -5.72
C LEU A 249 16.30 -7.69 -5.10
N PRO A 250 17.16 -6.78 -4.61
CA PRO A 250 16.73 -5.49 -4.08
C PRO A 250 16.11 -4.56 -5.12
N ILE A 251 16.49 -4.71 -6.40
CA ILE A 251 15.94 -3.94 -7.52
C ILE A 251 14.55 -4.45 -7.88
N LEU A 252 14.42 -5.77 -8.03
CA LEU A 252 13.16 -6.40 -8.44
C LEU A 252 12.12 -6.34 -7.33
N PHE A 253 12.55 -6.51 -6.09
CA PHE A 253 11.71 -6.63 -4.90
C PHE A 253 12.18 -5.67 -3.79
N PRO A 254 12.04 -4.36 -4.00
CA PRO A 254 12.44 -3.37 -3.01
C PRO A 254 11.52 -3.43 -1.77
N LYS A 255 12.07 -3.07 -0.61
CA LYS A 255 11.24 -2.81 0.56
C LYS A 255 10.48 -1.52 0.36
N GLU A 256 9.17 -1.63 0.25
CA GLU A 256 8.24 -0.51 0.07
C GLU A 256 6.97 -0.75 0.87
N PRO A 257 6.38 0.30 1.46
CA PRO A 257 5.14 0.15 2.20
C PRO A 257 3.99 -0.16 1.27
N SER A 258 2.98 -0.77 1.83
CA SER A 258 1.73 -1.07 1.16
C SER A 258 0.57 -0.49 1.95
N ASN A 259 -0.44 -0.01 1.25
CA ASN A 259 -1.66 0.49 1.87
C ASN A 259 -2.87 -0.12 1.18
N VAL A 260 -3.35 -1.23 1.75
CA VAL A 260 -4.57 -1.88 1.26
C VAL A 260 -5.73 -1.37 2.07
N TRP A 261 -6.65 -0.71 1.41
CA TRP A 261 -7.89 -0.26 2.03
C TRP A 261 -8.66 -1.49 2.53
N ALA A 262 -8.75 -1.63 3.84
CA ALA A 262 -9.61 -2.60 4.48
C ALA A 262 -11.08 -2.16 4.31
N GLY A 263 -11.60 -2.34 3.13
CA GLY A 263 -13.02 -2.21 2.87
C GLY A 263 -13.61 -3.60 2.96
N GLY A 264 -14.39 -3.85 3.97
CA GLY A 264 -15.19 -5.05 4.01
C GLY A 264 -16.27 -5.02 2.93
#